data_371801785833259a3fca1a0f6921b688
#
_entry.id   371801785833259a3fca1a0f6921b688
#
_cell.length_a   1.000
_cell.length_b   1.000
_cell.length_c   1.000
_cell.angle_alpha   90.00
_cell.angle_beta   90.00
_cell.angle_gamma   90.00
#
_symmetry.space_group_name_H-M   'P 1'
#
loop_
_entity.id
_entity.type
_entity.pdbx_description
1 polymer ?
#
loop_
_entity_poly.entity_id
_entity_poly.type
_entity_poly.pdbx_seq_one_letter_code
_entity_poly.pdbx_strand_id
1 'polypeptide(L)'
;MRRFLYILISITAALLQACADDASVPRVNATVEIVPQTDVAGLTIDNEQLSFRNLTTGETTTFNTTGAISLPVGFYECSYQADVTYTNGSGDDAATVKGRLSGNAEAVRATADGIRLSLPVYLVADNDDFIFEEIFFTDTRRTSGSSYIGDTYFKIYNNTGHVLYADGLAFVESKFRSTQSYKFSPDLKNQAMTVHAVYVIPGSGTDHPVLPGQSLTICDTAIDHRVSNENSFNLSDADFEWYDESTVPSQTDIDNPEVPNMDKWYCDTKSIFILHNQGFTSFALARIPVSKQEFLTDYYYTYNYTLYLPSGTFPMSGDGFKIPNQWIVDGVNCSVESDRKWNVLPAAIDAGWTWCGRMSSDSDRFFKSVRRKMLYLTADGRRVLKDSNNSSLDFNPACTPSIIEVQQSAVNASGEKASTITYDGVQIIK
;
A
#
# COMPACT_ATOMS: atom_id res chain seq x y z
N MET A 1 16.86 10.12 22.66
CA MET A 1 16.00 11.05 23.44
C MET A 1 14.82 11.38 22.54
N ARG A 2 13.67 10.76 22.78
CA ARG A 2 12.43 11.00 22.03
C ARG A 2 11.95 12.41 22.36
N ARG A 3 11.92 13.30 21.40
CA ARG A 3 11.25 14.60 21.52
C ARG A 3 9.85 14.45 20.94
N PHE A 4 8.86 14.27 21.80
CA PHE A 4 7.46 14.43 21.42
C PHE A 4 7.20 15.91 21.19
N LEU A 5 6.76 16.25 19.98
CA LEU A 5 6.28 17.59 19.68
C LEU A 5 4.81 17.65 20.11
N TYR A 6 4.54 18.22 21.27
CA TYR A 6 3.18 18.50 21.74
C TYR A 6 2.75 19.86 21.21
N ILE A 7 1.72 19.90 20.38
CA ILE A 7 1.08 21.17 20.00
C ILE A 7 -0.08 21.37 20.96
N LEU A 8 0.11 22.25 21.95
CA LEU A 8 -0.91 22.63 22.91
C LEU A 8 -1.69 23.84 22.36
N ILE A 9 -2.92 23.63 21.95
CA ILE A 9 -3.82 24.71 21.51
C ILE A 9 -4.73 25.08 22.69
N SER A 10 -4.38 26.13 23.41
CA SER A 10 -5.18 26.68 24.51
C SER A 10 -5.95 27.92 24.02
N ILE A 11 -7.26 27.88 24.04
CA ILE A 11 -8.11 29.01 23.62
C ILE A 11 -9.06 29.42 24.74
N THR A 12 -8.94 30.67 25.14
CA THR A 12 -9.88 31.35 26.07
C THR A 12 -10.91 32.14 25.28
N ALA A 13 -12.20 31.82 25.44
CA ALA A 13 -13.27 32.49 24.74
C ALA A 13 -13.88 33.62 25.59
N ALA A 14 -14.14 34.76 24.97
CA ALA A 14 -14.94 35.84 25.50
C ALA A 14 -16.41 35.69 25.07
N LEU A 15 -17.33 35.83 26.02
CA LEU A 15 -18.77 35.73 25.81
C LEU A 15 -19.30 36.98 25.09
N LEU A 16 -19.98 36.81 23.96
CA LEU A 16 -20.90 37.77 23.40
C LEU A 16 -22.33 37.22 23.52
N GLN A 17 -23.15 37.84 24.38
CA GLN A 17 -24.57 37.57 24.46
C GLN A 17 -25.31 38.35 23.37
N ALA A 18 -26.09 37.65 22.56
CA ALA A 18 -27.15 38.22 21.74
C ALA A 18 -28.44 37.46 22.04
N CYS A 19 -29.45 38.17 22.51
CA CYS A 19 -30.79 37.65 22.81
C CYS A 19 -31.58 37.39 21.52
N ALA A 20 -32.11 36.18 21.39
CA ALA A 20 -33.35 35.87 20.66
C ALA A 20 -33.96 34.61 21.28
N ASP A 21 -35.23 34.66 21.64
CA ASP A 21 -36.02 33.59 22.25
C ASP A 21 -36.19 32.43 21.25
N ASP A 22 -35.33 31.48 21.35
CA ASP A 22 -35.54 30.08 21.05
C ASP A 22 -34.69 29.32 22.09
N ALA A 23 -35.19 28.23 22.67
CA ALA A 23 -34.46 27.48 23.71
C ALA A 23 -33.21 26.90 23.12
N SER A 24 -32.22 27.75 22.89
CA SER A 24 -30.95 27.40 22.24
C SER A 24 -30.22 26.37 23.09
N VAL A 25 -29.91 25.25 22.52
CA VAL A 25 -29.08 24.19 23.15
C VAL A 25 -27.82 24.85 23.69
N PRO A 26 -27.48 24.66 24.99
CA PRO A 26 -26.31 25.27 25.59
C PRO A 26 -25.04 24.93 24.80
N ARG A 27 -24.21 25.93 24.56
CA ARG A 27 -22.90 25.72 23.88
C ARG A 27 -21.79 25.63 24.91
N VAL A 28 -20.84 24.77 24.60
CA VAL A 28 -19.67 24.47 25.45
C VAL A 28 -18.38 24.59 24.66
N ASN A 29 -17.29 24.86 25.37
CA ASN A 29 -15.96 24.95 24.76
C ASN A 29 -15.37 23.57 24.53
N ALA A 30 -14.62 23.41 23.42
CA ALA A 30 -13.85 22.22 23.14
C ALA A 30 -12.35 22.54 23.09
N THR A 31 -11.57 21.69 23.74
CA THR A 31 -10.10 21.68 23.64
C THR A 31 -9.69 20.34 23.03
N VAL A 32 -9.03 20.38 21.90
CA VAL A 32 -8.53 19.19 21.21
C VAL A 32 -7.00 19.28 21.14
N GLU A 33 -6.34 18.28 21.66
CA GLU A 33 -4.90 18.08 21.54
C GLU A 33 -4.65 17.12 20.37
N ILE A 34 -3.99 17.60 19.32
CA ILE A 34 -3.60 16.78 18.18
C ILE A 34 -2.28 16.07 18.51
N VAL A 35 -2.28 14.74 18.44
CA VAL A 35 -1.13 13.91 18.79
C VAL A 35 -0.66 13.10 17.57
N PRO A 36 0.32 13.62 16.79
CA PRO A 36 0.85 12.89 15.65
C PRO A 36 1.49 11.56 16.06
N GLN A 37 1.09 10.49 15.42
CA GLN A 37 1.62 9.13 15.61
C GLN A 37 2.66 8.82 14.52
N THR A 38 3.69 9.68 14.43
CA THR A 38 4.77 9.55 13.45
C THR A 38 6.07 10.12 13.98
N ASP A 39 7.19 9.53 13.56
CA ASP A 39 8.55 9.95 13.92
C ASP A 39 9.31 10.50 12.68
N VAL A 40 8.62 10.87 11.60
CA VAL A 40 9.28 11.38 10.38
C VAL A 40 10.00 12.69 10.62
N ALA A 41 11.13 12.86 9.95
CA ALA A 41 11.92 14.08 10.06
C ALA A 41 11.34 15.22 9.22
N GLY A 42 11.55 16.46 9.64
CA GLY A 42 11.19 17.65 8.85
C GLY A 42 9.69 17.82 8.61
N LEU A 43 8.84 17.28 9.51
CA LEU A 43 7.39 17.42 9.41
C LEU A 43 6.98 18.90 9.52
N THR A 44 6.31 19.40 8.50
CA THR A 44 5.59 20.68 8.50
C THR A 44 4.12 20.43 8.27
N ILE A 45 3.25 21.16 8.98
CA ILE A 45 1.80 20.97 8.98
C ILE A 45 1.16 22.25 8.47
N ASP A 46 0.29 22.14 7.46
CA ASP A 46 -0.44 23.22 6.84
C ASP A 46 -1.93 22.86 6.67
N ASN A 47 -2.78 23.83 6.42
CA ASN A 47 -4.20 23.66 6.09
C ASN A 47 -4.98 22.76 7.09
N GLU A 48 -4.72 22.94 8.38
CA GLU A 48 -5.37 22.14 9.42
C GLU A 48 -6.88 22.37 9.45
N GLN A 49 -7.64 21.28 9.49
CA GLN A 49 -9.09 21.28 9.64
C GLN A 49 -9.53 20.30 10.73
N LEU A 50 -10.38 20.78 11.62
CA LEU A 50 -10.99 19.99 12.67
C LEU A 50 -12.51 20.06 12.52
N SER A 51 -13.17 18.93 12.35
CA SER A 51 -14.61 18.85 12.10
C SER A 51 -15.32 18.08 13.21
N PHE A 52 -16.49 18.55 13.60
CA PHE A 52 -17.38 17.87 14.53
C PHE A 52 -18.72 17.63 13.85
N ARG A 53 -19.08 16.37 13.68
CA ARG A 53 -20.38 15.94 13.17
C ARG A 53 -21.28 15.56 14.34
N ASN A 54 -22.41 16.27 14.51
CA ASN A 54 -23.40 15.92 15.53
C ASN A 54 -24.09 14.61 15.16
N LEU A 55 -24.02 13.61 16.03
CA LEU A 55 -24.57 12.27 15.77
C LEU A 55 -26.09 12.22 15.85
N THR A 56 -26.74 13.25 16.42
CA THR A 56 -28.20 13.34 16.52
C THR A 56 -28.81 14.08 15.33
N THR A 57 -28.21 15.22 14.93
CA THR A 57 -28.73 16.06 13.85
C THR A 57 -28.09 15.78 12.50
N GLY A 58 -26.91 15.14 12.48
CA GLY A 58 -26.09 14.94 11.28
C GLY A 58 -25.35 16.21 10.82
N GLU A 59 -25.52 17.34 11.50
CA GLU A 59 -24.87 18.61 11.14
C GLU A 59 -23.37 18.55 11.44
N THR A 60 -22.55 19.04 10.50
CA THR A 60 -21.09 19.11 10.63
C THR A 60 -20.65 20.56 10.78
N THR A 61 -19.84 20.83 11.79
CA THR A 61 -19.18 22.13 11.99
C THR A 61 -17.67 21.95 11.86
N THR A 62 -17.04 22.72 10.97
CA THR A 62 -15.59 22.67 10.73
C THR A 62 -14.92 23.92 11.29
N PHE A 63 -13.77 23.72 11.90
CA PHE A 63 -12.94 24.77 12.49
C PHE A 63 -11.53 24.69 11.89
N ASN A 64 -10.92 25.82 11.62
CA ASN A 64 -9.48 25.92 11.52
C ASN A 64 -8.91 25.88 12.93
N THR A 65 -7.83 25.17 13.17
CA THR A 65 -7.29 24.90 14.53
C THR A 65 -6.82 26.14 15.30
N THR A 66 -6.74 27.29 14.64
CA THR A 66 -6.34 28.57 15.26
C THR A 66 -7.49 29.33 15.94
N GLY A 67 -8.74 28.84 15.89
CA GLY A 67 -9.93 29.50 16.42
C GLY A 67 -10.50 28.86 17.69
N ALA A 68 -11.32 29.61 18.44
CA ALA A 68 -12.06 29.08 19.58
C ALA A 68 -13.15 28.10 19.09
N ILE A 69 -13.15 26.88 19.66
CA ILE A 69 -14.14 25.86 19.33
C ILE A 69 -15.26 25.93 20.34
N SER A 70 -16.50 26.17 19.87
CA SER A 70 -17.69 26.16 20.69
C SER A 70 -18.79 25.35 19.99
N LEU A 71 -19.31 24.34 20.67
CA LEU A 71 -20.28 23.39 20.15
C LEU A 71 -21.53 23.32 21.05
N PRO A 72 -22.73 23.06 20.50
CA PRO A 72 -23.89 22.68 21.31
C PRO A 72 -23.58 21.45 22.18
N VAL A 73 -24.23 21.33 23.34
CA VAL A 73 -24.20 20.09 24.11
C VAL A 73 -24.77 18.94 23.26
N GLY A 74 -24.06 17.79 23.23
CA GLY A 74 -24.47 16.66 22.39
C GLY A 74 -23.41 15.59 22.24
N PHE A 75 -23.64 14.66 21.31
CA PHE A 75 -22.70 13.62 20.94
C PHE A 75 -22.16 13.91 19.53
N TYR A 76 -20.86 13.75 19.36
CA TYR A 76 -20.16 14.11 18.14
C TYR A 76 -19.20 13.02 17.69
N GLU A 77 -19.01 12.93 16.39
CA GLU A 77 -17.82 12.38 15.78
C GLU A 77 -16.87 13.56 15.51
N CYS A 78 -15.62 13.40 15.91
CA CYS A 78 -14.57 14.40 15.69
C CYS A 78 -13.60 13.85 14.65
N SER A 79 -13.28 14.63 13.60
CA SER A 79 -12.27 14.28 12.61
C SER A 79 -11.27 15.42 12.41
N TYR A 80 -10.02 15.07 12.17
CA TYR A 80 -8.94 16.01 11.88
C TYR A 80 -8.27 15.64 10.57
N GLN A 81 -7.95 16.65 9.77
CA GLN A 81 -7.13 16.53 8.56
C GLN A 81 -6.20 17.74 8.44
N ALA A 82 -4.99 17.51 7.95
CA ALA A 82 -4.03 18.56 7.63
C ALA A 82 -3.12 18.12 6.49
N ASP A 83 -2.73 19.06 5.63
CA ASP A 83 -1.68 18.81 4.65
C ASP A 83 -0.32 18.83 5.36
N VAL A 84 0.58 17.95 4.93
CA VAL A 84 1.93 17.93 5.48
C VAL A 84 2.99 17.77 4.41
N THR A 85 4.19 18.27 4.71
CA THR A 85 5.42 17.86 4.03
C THR A 85 6.38 17.29 5.06
N TYR A 86 7.13 16.27 4.65
CA TYR A 86 8.09 15.60 5.54
C TYR A 86 9.26 15.01 4.73
N THR A 87 10.33 14.65 5.43
CA THR A 87 11.47 13.98 4.81
C THR A 87 11.32 12.47 4.93
N ASN A 88 11.27 11.79 3.79
CA ASN A 88 11.22 10.33 3.70
C ASN A 88 12.59 9.79 3.28
N GLY A 89 13.04 8.68 3.87
CA GLY A 89 14.38 8.14 3.67
C GLY A 89 15.47 8.84 4.50
N SER A 90 16.74 8.58 4.15
CA SER A 90 17.90 9.14 4.85
C SER A 90 19.12 9.23 3.94
N GLY A 91 20.09 10.12 4.27
CA GLY A 91 21.31 10.32 3.50
C GLY A 91 21.01 10.82 2.08
N ASP A 92 21.74 10.29 1.11
CA ASP A 92 21.63 10.70 -0.30
C ASP A 92 20.30 10.25 -0.97
N ASP A 93 19.59 9.30 -0.34
CA ASP A 93 18.28 8.82 -0.78
C ASP A 93 17.11 9.58 -0.13
N ALA A 94 17.36 10.57 0.72
CA ALA A 94 16.30 11.34 1.36
C ALA A 94 15.53 12.20 0.35
N ALA A 95 14.20 12.19 0.48
CA ALA A 95 13.30 12.98 -0.35
C ALA A 95 12.28 13.75 0.49
N THR A 96 11.99 14.99 0.12
CA THR A 96 10.85 15.72 0.68
C THR A 96 9.60 15.28 -0.06
N VAL A 97 8.62 14.78 0.67
CA VAL A 97 7.36 14.27 0.13
C VAL A 97 6.17 14.95 0.79
N LYS A 98 5.03 14.90 0.12
CA LYS A 98 3.76 15.39 0.64
C LYS A 98 2.97 14.25 1.25
N GLY A 99 2.08 14.60 2.17
CA GLY A 99 1.16 13.67 2.80
C GLY A 99 0.05 14.41 3.52
N ARG A 100 -0.74 13.68 4.26
CA ARG A 100 -1.79 14.20 5.13
C ARG A 100 -1.66 13.62 6.53
N LEU A 101 -1.96 14.40 7.55
CA LEU A 101 -2.28 13.89 8.87
C LEU A 101 -3.79 13.70 8.95
N SER A 102 -4.24 12.54 9.37
CA SER A 102 -5.66 12.21 9.53
C SER A 102 -5.90 11.44 10.82
N GLY A 103 -7.02 11.73 11.47
CA GLY A 103 -7.47 11.02 12.67
C GLY A 103 -8.93 11.30 12.97
N ASN A 104 -9.57 10.38 13.69
CA ASN A 104 -10.95 10.53 14.12
C ASN A 104 -11.14 10.05 15.55
N ALA A 105 -12.18 10.55 16.20
CA ALA A 105 -12.67 10.06 17.48
C ALA A 105 -14.20 9.99 17.42
N GLU A 106 -14.71 8.80 17.76
CA GLU A 106 -16.14 8.53 17.80
C GLU A 106 -16.72 8.84 19.18
N ALA A 107 -18.02 9.10 19.22
CA ALA A 107 -18.78 9.27 20.44
C ALA A 107 -18.22 10.33 21.42
N VAL A 108 -17.66 11.40 20.90
CA VAL A 108 -17.18 12.54 21.70
C VAL A 108 -18.37 13.23 22.36
N ARG A 109 -18.37 13.29 23.68
CA ARG A 109 -19.48 13.83 24.45
C ARG A 109 -19.21 15.28 24.84
N ALA A 110 -20.02 16.21 24.33
CA ALA A 110 -20.05 17.61 24.74
C ALA A 110 -21.02 17.76 25.93
N THR A 111 -20.49 18.04 27.12
CA THR A 111 -21.26 18.26 28.35
C THR A 111 -21.08 19.71 28.84
N ALA A 112 -21.78 20.08 29.91
CA ALA A 112 -21.62 21.40 30.53
C ALA A 112 -20.17 21.74 30.93
N ASP A 113 -19.32 20.70 31.16
CA ASP A 113 -17.89 20.85 31.48
C ASP A 113 -17.01 21.04 30.23
N GLY A 114 -17.60 21.05 29.05
CA GLY A 114 -16.89 21.16 27.77
C GLY A 114 -16.42 19.83 27.20
N ILE A 115 -15.56 19.90 26.19
CA ILE A 115 -14.86 18.75 25.57
C ILE A 115 -13.37 18.91 25.85
N ARG A 116 -12.73 17.81 26.32
CA ARG A 116 -11.28 17.66 26.32
C ARG A 116 -10.95 16.36 25.60
N LEU A 117 -10.28 16.47 24.46
CA LEU A 117 -9.98 15.33 23.57
C LEU A 117 -8.52 15.35 23.21
N SER A 118 -7.82 14.23 23.44
CA SER A 118 -6.52 13.94 22.86
C SER A 118 -6.77 13.07 21.64
N LEU A 119 -6.49 13.60 20.44
CA LEU A 119 -6.80 12.97 19.16
C LEU A 119 -5.51 12.46 18.51
N PRO A 120 -5.29 11.14 18.45
CA PRO A 120 -4.20 10.59 17.69
C PRO A 120 -4.44 10.83 16.19
N VAL A 121 -3.41 11.31 15.50
CA VAL A 121 -3.44 11.49 14.05
C VAL A 121 -2.29 10.76 13.40
N TYR A 122 -2.55 10.21 12.23
CA TYR A 122 -1.64 9.33 11.51
C TYR A 122 -1.24 9.95 10.19
N LEU A 123 0.03 9.74 9.84
CA LEU A 123 0.55 10.16 8.54
C LEU A 123 0.05 9.20 7.46
N VAL A 124 -0.52 9.77 6.40
CA VAL A 124 -0.96 9.09 5.20
C VAL A 124 -0.32 9.78 4.01
N ALA A 125 0.19 9.04 3.05
CA ALA A 125 0.73 9.59 1.82
C ALA A 125 -0.35 10.40 1.06
N ASP A 126 0.07 11.37 0.26
CA ASP A 126 -0.83 12.13 -0.61
C ASP A 126 -1.12 11.30 -1.87
N ASN A 127 -1.82 10.19 -1.66
CA ASN A 127 -2.22 9.26 -2.70
C ASN A 127 -3.76 9.25 -2.81
N ASP A 128 -4.27 9.55 -4.00
CA ASP A 128 -5.69 9.56 -4.31
C ASP A 128 -6.06 8.44 -5.31
N ASP A 129 -5.32 7.34 -5.27
CA ASP A 129 -5.50 6.16 -6.11
C ASP A 129 -5.35 4.88 -5.27
N PHE A 130 -5.31 3.72 -5.90
CA PHE A 130 -5.14 2.43 -5.28
C PHE A 130 -3.79 2.27 -4.59
N ILE A 131 -3.78 1.45 -3.54
CA ILE A 131 -2.57 0.99 -2.86
C ILE A 131 -2.53 -0.54 -2.83
N PHE A 132 -1.34 -1.12 -2.70
CA PHE A 132 -1.21 -2.54 -2.38
C PHE A 132 -1.71 -2.81 -0.96
N GLU A 133 -2.66 -3.71 -0.80
CA GLU A 133 -3.07 -4.24 0.49
C GLU A 133 -2.21 -5.43 0.89
N GLU A 134 -1.92 -6.32 -0.05
CA GLU A 134 -1.18 -7.55 0.17
C GLU A 134 -0.46 -8.00 -1.10
N ILE A 135 0.73 -8.60 -0.95
CA ILE A 135 1.43 -9.26 -2.04
C ILE A 135 1.90 -10.63 -1.56
N PHE A 136 1.34 -11.69 -2.13
CA PHE A 136 1.75 -13.07 -1.92
C PHE A 136 2.58 -13.53 -3.11
N PHE A 137 3.89 -13.42 -2.99
CA PHE A 137 4.84 -13.78 -4.04
C PHE A 137 5.65 -15.05 -3.74
N THR A 138 5.45 -15.70 -2.59
CA THR A 138 6.37 -16.73 -2.09
C THR A 138 6.01 -18.15 -2.51
N ASP A 139 4.88 -18.35 -3.14
CA ASP A 139 4.30 -19.66 -3.49
C ASP A 139 3.93 -20.50 -2.25
N THR A 140 3.17 -21.58 -2.48
CA THR A 140 3.01 -22.68 -1.55
C THR A 140 3.96 -23.84 -1.86
N ARG A 141 3.93 -24.89 -1.05
CA ARG A 141 4.68 -26.14 -1.27
C ARG A 141 3.76 -27.34 -1.34
N ARG A 142 4.12 -28.27 -2.21
CA ARG A 142 3.50 -29.59 -2.25
C ARG A 142 3.89 -30.41 -1.01
N THR A 143 3.14 -31.44 -0.67
CA THR A 143 3.49 -32.42 0.37
C THR A 143 4.85 -33.07 0.16
N SER A 144 5.30 -33.16 -1.10
CA SER A 144 6.67 -33.60 -1.46
C SER A 144 7.78 -32.63 -1.04
N GLY A 145 7.42 -31.40 -0.61
CA GLY A 145 8.37 -30.33 -0.29
C GLY A 145 8.84 -29.51 -1.50
N SER A 146 8.41 -29.84 -2.73
CA SER A 146 8.71 -29.01 -3.91
C SER A 146 7.85 -27.76 -3.94
N SER A 147 8.37 -26.67 -4.53
CA SER A 147 7.58 -25.45 -4.78
C SER A 147 6.37 -25.76 -5.68
N TYR A 148 5.28 -25.07 -5.44
CA TYR A 148 4.13 -25.04 -6.32
C TYR A 148 4.05 -23.65 -6.94
N ILE A 149 3.92 -23.55 -8.24
CA ILE A 149 3.89 -22.31 -9.00
C ILE A 149 2.47 -22.09 -9.51
N GLY A 150 2.01 -20.84 -9.55
CA GLY A 150 0.73 -20.43 -10.10
C GLY A 150 -0.27 -19.93 -9.06
N ASP A 151 0.00 -20.08 -7.76
CA ASP A 151 -0.91 -19.65 -6.70
C ASP A 151 -0.54 -18.28 -6.08
N THR A 152 0.32 -17.51 -6.74
CA THR A 152 0.67 -16.17 -6.31
C THR A 152 -0.43 -15.16 -6.64
N TYR A 153 -0.56 -14.13 -5.81
CA TYR A 153 -1.53 -13.07 -6.00
C TYR A 153 -1.09 -11.77 -5.34
N PHE A 154 -1.75 -10.69 -5.71
CA PHE A 154 -1.71 -9.45 -4.94
C PHE A 154 -3.13 -8.89 -4.79
N LYS A 155 -3.31 -8.06 -3.76
CA LYS A 155 -4.54 -7.31 -3.53
C LYS A 155 -4.25 -5.83 -3.62
N ILE A 156 -5.10 -5.13 -4.34
CA ILE A 156 -5.16 -3.67 -4.36
C ILE A 156 -6.38 -3.21 -3.56
N TYR A 157 -6.28 -2.04 -2.96
CA TYR A 157 -7.27 -1.51 -2.03
C TYR A 157 -7.61 -0.07 -2.36
N ASN A 158 -8.89 0.26 -2.37
CA ASN A 158 -9.34 1.65 -2.42
C ASN A 158 -9.30 2.24 -0.99
N ASN A 159 -8.21 2.91 -0.66
CA ASN A 159 -8.00 3.57 0.64
C ASN A 159 -8.59 4.98 0.69
N THR A 160 -9.20 5.46 -0.42
CA THR A 160 -9.76 6.81 -0.55
C THR A 160 -11.19 6.89 -0.01
N GLY A 161 -11.76 8.08 0.00
CA GLY A 161 -13.15 8.33 0.39
C GLY A 161 -14.15 8.31 -0.76
N HIS A 162 -13.73 8.00 -1.99
CA HIS A 162 -14.58 8.02 -3.19
C HIS A 162 -14.36 6.76 -4.04
N VAL A 163 -15.24 6.56 -5.02
CA VAL A 163 -15.12 5.42 -5.95
C VAL A 163 -13.89 5.62 -6.83
N LEU A 164 -13.05 4.59 -6.91
CA LEU A 164 -11.98 4.48 -7.89
C LEU A 164 -12.37 3.49 -8.99
N TYR A 165 -11.77 3.65 -10.16
CA TYR A 165 -11.92 2.71 -11.26
C TYR A 165 -10.60 2.02 -11.52
N ALA A 166 -10.63 0.67 -11.53
CA ALA A 166 -9.43 -0.12 -11.72
C ALA A 166 -8.96 -0.17 -13.17
N ASP A 167 -9.82 0.22 -14.11
CA ASP A 167 -9.51 0.31 -15.54
C ASP A 167 -8.22 1.08 -15.80
N GLY A 168 -7.33 0.52 -16.61
CA GLY A 168 -6.06 1.14 -16.96
C GLY A 168 -5.02 1.20 -15.84
N LEU A 169 -5.29 0.61 -14.67
CA LEU A 169 -4.28 0.47 -13.63
C LEU A 169 -3.27 -0.62 -14.04
N ALA A 170 -2.01 -0.27 -14.02
CA ALA A 170 -0.92 -1.19 -14.34
C ALA A 170 -0.30 -1.77 -13.07
N PHE A 171 -0.09 -3.09 -13.06
CA PHE A 171 0.83 -3.77 -12.16
C PHE A 171 2.20 -3.88 -12.82
N VAL A 172 3.25 -3.58 -12.06
CA VAL A 172 4.62 -3.49 -12.57
C VAL A 172 5.57 -4.20 -11.62
N GLU A 173 6.42 -5.08 -12.16
CA GLU A 173 7.56 -5.65 -11.43
C GLU A 173 8.89 -5.09 -11.94
N SER A 174 9.83 -4.79 -11.02
CA SER A 174 11.15 -4.24 -11.38
C SER A 174 12.05 -5.27 -12.04
N LYS A 175 12.82 -4.84 -13.04
CA LYS A 175 13.91 -5.61 -13.64
C LYS A 175 15.13 -5.67 -12.72
N PHE A 176 15.39 -4.59 -12.00
CA PHE A 176 16.50 -4.54 -11.05
C PHE A 176 16.11 -5.18 -9.72
N ARG A 177 17.11 -5.77 -9.07
CA ARG A 177 16.96 -6.52 -7.83
C ARG A 177 17.61 -5.78 -6.67
N SER A 178 16.97 -5.77 -5.54
CA SER A 178 17.47 -5.15 -4.29
C SER A 178 18.76 -5.78 -3.77
N THR A 179 19.06 -7.02 -4.19
CA THR A 179 20.26 -7.77 -3.80
C THR A 179 21.46 -7.53 -4.71
N GLN A 180 21.30 -6.77 -5.80
CA GLN A 180 22.32 -6.49 -6.79
C GLN A 180 22.39 -4.99 -7.06
N SER A 181 23.39 -4.32 -6.50
CA SER A 181 23.61 -2.88 -6.73
C SER A 181 24.76 -2.67 -7.70
N TYR A 182 24.45 -2.06 -8.84
CA TYR A 182 25.42 -1.65 -9.86
C TYR A 182 25.30 -0.15 -10.11
N LYS A 183 26.39 0.46 -10.58
CA LYS A 183 26.35 1.82 -11.12
C LYS A 183 25.84 1.74 -12.56
N PHE A 184 24.54 1.97 -12.71
CA PHE A 184 23.91 2.03 -14.03
C PHE A 184 24.17 3.35 -14.74
N SER A 185 24.31 3.31 -16.06
CA SER A 185 24.43 4.50 -16.91
C SER A 185 23.50 4.37 -18.12
N PRO A 186 22.48 5.22 -18.28
CA PRO A 186 22.09 6.28 -17.35
C PRO A 186 21.58 5.73 -16.01
N ASP A 187 21.79 6.47 -14.92
CA ASP A 187 21.12 6.23 -13.64
C ASP A 187 19.74 6.91 -13.67
N LEU A 188 18.71 6.09 -13.68
CA LEU A 188 17.32 6.57 -13.78
C LEU A 188 16.53 6.42 -12.46
N LYS A 189 17.14 5.97 -11.35
CA LYS A 189 16.43 5.65 -10.10
C LYS A 189 15.42 6.75 -9.68
N ASN A 190 15.84 8.00 -9.73
CA ASN A 190 14.99 9.14 -9.33
C ASN A 190 14.06 9.65 -10.45
N GLN A 191 14.04 9.01 -11.61
CA GLN A 191 13.25 9.43 -12.77
C GLN A 191 12.26 8.36 -13.23
N ALA A 192 12.68 7.09 -13.22
CA ALA A 192 11.90 5.99 -13.72
C ALA A 192 12.34 4.64 -13.14
N MET A 193 11.40 3.72 -13.00
CA MET A 193 11.62 2.32 -12.66
C MET A 193 11.88 1.51 -13.93
N THR A 194 12.98 0.77 -14.01
CA THR A 194 13.21 -0.23 -15.07
C THR A 194 12.40 -1.47 -14.78
N VAL A 195 11.61 -1.93 -15.76
CA VAL A 195 10.58 -2.94 -15.54
C VAL A 195 10.94 -4.30 -16.14
N HIS A 196 10.54 -5.36 -15.45
CA HIS A 196 10.54 -6.75 -15.89
C HIS A 196 9.22 -7.13 -16.54
N ALA A 197 8.11 -6.66 -15.96
CA ALA A 197 6.76 -6.95 -16.42
C ALA A 197 5.84 -5.75 -16.23
N VAL A 198 4.87 -5.60 -17.14
CA VAL A 198 3.80 -4.61 -17.10
C VAL A 198 2.51 -5.27 -17.55
N TYR A 199 1.54 -5.40 -16.64
CA TYR A 199 0.19 -5.91 -16.90
C TYR A 199 -0.83 -4.84 -16.52
N VAL A 200 -1.82 -4.60 -17.38
CA VAL A 200 -2.78 -3.51 -17.24
C VAL A 200 -4.19 -4.07 -17.11
N ILE A 201 -4.96 -3.61 -16.14
CA ILE A 201 -6.38 -3.98 -16.02
C ILE A 201 -7.12 -3.41 -17.22
N PRO A 202 -7.80 -4.26 -18.04
CA PRO A 202 -8.56 -3.80 -19.20
C PRO A 202 -9.74 -2.94 -18.78
N GLY A 203 -10.33 -2.21 -19.73
CA GLY A 203 -11.56 -1.47 -19.53
C GLY A 203 -11.58 -0.14 -20.29
N SER A 204 -12.74 0.51 -20.25
CA SER A 204 -12.99 1.77 -20.96
C SER A 204 -12.77 3.03 -20.08
N GLY A 205 -12.40 2.84 -18.81
CA GLY A 205 -12.17 3.88 -17.81
C GLY A 205 -13.21 3.89 -16.67
N THR A 206 -14.31 3.14 -16.80
CA THR A 206 -15.39 3.10 -15.78
C THR A 206 -16.04 1.71 -15.65
N ASP A 207 -15.43 0.67 -16.19
CA ASP A 207 -16.03 -0.66 -16.22
C ASP A 207 -15.85 -1.40 -14.89
N HIS A 208 -14.78 -1.08 -14.13
CA HIS A 208 -14.41 -1.75 -12.90
C HIS A 208 -14.40 -0.79 -11.69
N PRO A 209 -15.58 -0.34 -11.21
CA PRO A 209 -15.67 0.54 -10.04
C PRO A 209 -15.33 -0.21 -8.75
N VAL A 210 -14.53 0.39 -7.89
CA VAL A 210 -14.16 -0.12 -6.57
C VAL A 210 -14.55 0.91 -5.51
N LEU A 211 -15.46 0.54 -4.64
CA LEU A 211 -15.95 1.44 -3.59
C LEU A 211 -14.87 1.67 -2.50
N PRO A 212 -14.95 2.78 -1.76
CA PRO A 212 -14.09 3.01 -0.59
C PRO A 212 -14.06 1.80 0.35
N GLY A 213 -12.87 1.32 0.68
CA GLY A 213 -12.72 0.19 1.58
C GLY A 213 -12.84 -1.19 0.94
N GLN A 214 -13.02 -1.26 -0.37
CA GLN A 214 -13.01 -2.52 -1.11
C GLN A 214 -11.63 -2.85 -1.68
N SER A 215 -11.35 -4.15 -1.81
CA SER A 215 -10.15 -4.70 -2.47
C SER A 215 -10.52 -5.41 -3.75
N LEU A 216 -9.58 -5.47 -4.68
CA LEU A 216 -9.56 -6.43 -5.78
C LEU A 216 -8.43 -7.43 -5.58
N THR A 217 -8.68 -8.69 -5.86
CA THR A 217 -7.69 -9.77 -5.87
C THR A 217 -7.29 -10.06 -7.31
N ILE A 218 -6.01 -9.97 -7.60
CA ILE A 218 -5.42 -10.27 -8.90
C ILE A 218 -4.41 -11.39 -8.71
N CYS A 219 -4.49 -12.47 -9.48
CA CYS A 219 -3.67 -13.65 -9.28
C CYS A 219 -2.95 -14.11 -10.57
N ASP A 220 -2.02 -15.04 -10.40
CA ASP A 220 -1.34 -15.71 -11.51
C ASP A 220 -2.36 -16.57 -12.27
N THR A 221 -2.91 -17.60 -11.62
CA THR A 221 -3.90 -18.49 -12.22
C THR A 221 -5.15 -18.55 -11.34
N ALA A 222 -6.29 -18.16 -11.88
CA ALA A 222 -7.55 -18.05 -11.15
C ALA A 222 -8.32 -19.38 -11.05
N ILE A 223 -7.74 -20.41 -10.41
CA ILE A 223 -8.35 -21.74 -10.24
C ILE A 223 -8.37 -22.18 -8.78
N ASP A 224 -9.06 -23.28 -8.50
CA ASP A 224 -8.90 -23.97 -7.22
C ASP A 224 -7.60 -24.80 -7.22
N HIS A 225 -6.53 -24.21 -6.71
CA HIS A 225 -5.20 -24.82 -6.67
C HIS A 225 -5.13 -26.08 -5.79
N ARG A 226 -6.10 -26.30 -4.87
CA ARG A 226 -6.16 -27.50 -4.01
C ARG A 226 -6.28 -28.80 -4.80
N VAL A 227 -6.80 -28.73 -6.03
CA VAL A 227 -6.87 -29.87 -6.96
C VAL A 227 -5.48 -30.39 -7.31
N SER A 228 -4.51 -29.49 -7.48
CA SER A 228 -3.12 -29.79 -7.90
C SER A 228 -2.13 -29.80 -6.74
N ASN A 229 -2.46 -29.10 -5.65
CA ASN A 229 -1.68 -29.01 -4.43
C ASN A 229 -2.60 -28.83 -3.21
N GLU A 230 -2.81 -29.90 -2.45
CA GLU A 230 -3.69 -29.88 -1.27
C GLU A 230 -3.32 -28.85 -0.20
N ASN A 231 -2.06 -28.37 -0.22
CA ASN A 231 -1.55 -27.34 0.69
C ASN A 231 -1.82 -25.91 0.18
N SER A 232 -2.41 -25.75 -1.00
CA SER A 232 -2.76 -24.45 -1.56
C SER A 232 -4.21 -24.06 -1.20
N PHE A 233 -4.77 -23.14 -1.94
CA PHE A 233 -6.05 -22.51 -1.70
C PHE A 233 -6.79 -22.25 -3.02
N ASN A 234 -8.02 -21.76 -2.91
CA ASN A 234 -8.85 -21.46 -4.07
C ASN A 234 -8.70 -19.99 -4.48
N LEU A 235 -8.38 -19.76 -5.76
CA LEU A 235 -8.33 -18.44 -6.40
C LEU A 235 -9.38 -18.28 -7.52
N SER A 236 -10.31 -19.23 -7.70
CA SER A 236 -11.30 -19.18 -8.78
C SER A 236 -12.24 -17.96 -8.72
N ASP A 237 -12.32 -17.28 -7.58
CA ASP A 237 -13.13 -16.08 -7.37
C ASP A 237 -12.29 -14.80 -7.43
N ALA A 238 -11.06 -14.85 -8.00
CA ALA A 238 -10.24 -13.64 -8.21
C ALA A 238 -10.93 -12.67 -9.18
N ASP A 239 -10.66 -11.38 -9.02
CA ASP A 239 -11.24 -10.33 -9.87
C ASP A 239 -10.57 -10.27 -11.24
N PHE A 240 -9.27 -10.59 -11.31
CA PHE A 240 -8.45 -10.66 -12.53
C PHE A 240 -7.37 -11.73 -12.39
N GLU A 241 -6.89 -12.23 -13.55
CA GLU A 241 -5.66 -13.02 -13.63
C GLU A 241 -4.71 -12.47 -14.71
N TRP A 242 -3.40 -12.78 -14.58
CA TRP A 242 -2.44 -12.44 -15.63
C TRP A 242 -2.06 -13.68 -16.44
N TYR A 243 -2.96 -14.08 -17.33
CA TYR A 243 -2.75 -15.20 -18.23
C TYR A 243 -1.68 -14.91 -19.28
N ASP A 244 -0.78 -15.86 -19.51
CA ASP A 244 0.29 -15.80 -20.49
C ASP A 244 0.23 -16.91 -21.54
N GLU A 245 0.05 -16.55 -22.80
CA GLU A 245 0.30 -17.47 -23.90
C GLU A 245 1.80 -17.77 -23.99
N SER A 246 2.20 -18.99 -23.57
CA SER A 246 3.58 -19.43 -23.63
C SER A 246 3.88 -20.16 -24.95
N THR A 247 4.98 -19.80 -25.58
CA THR A 247 5.54 -20.55 -26.73
C THR A 247 6.42 -21.72 -26.31
N VAL A 248 6.63 -21.92 -24.99
CA VAL A 248 7.44 -23.00 -24.44
C VAL A 248 6.54 -24.15 -23.98
N PRO A 249 6.52 -25.31 -24.66
CA PRO A 249 5.54 -26.38 -24.37
C PRO A 249 5.59 -26.93 -22.93
N SER A 250 6.69 -26.78 -22.23
CA SER A 250 6.87 -27.22 -20.84
C SER A 250 6.48 -26.17 -19.79
N GLN A 251 6.08 -24.99 -20.21
CA GLN A 251 5.73 -23.85 -19.36
C GLN A 251 4.44 -23.24 -19.89
N THR A 252 3.36 -23.99 -19.76
CA THR A 252 2.01 -23.52 -20.15
C THR A 252 1.32 -22.92 -18.95
N ASP A 253 0.63 -21.82 -19.18
CA ASP A 253 -0.29 -21.22 -18.24
C ASP A 253 -1.70 -21.80 -18.40
N ILE A 254 -2.55 -21.58 -17.43
CA ILE A 254 -3.94 -22.04 -17.41
C ILE A 254 -4.83 -20.80 -17.35
N ASP A 255 -5.67 -20.65 -18.34
CA ASP A 255 -6.68 -19.59 -18.43
C ASP A 255 -7.99 -20.03 -17.75
N ASN A 256 -8.55 -19.18 -16.92
CA ASN A 256 -9.92 -19.35 -16.43
C ASN A 256 -10.87 -18.41 -17.21
N PRO A 257 -11.66 -18.92 -18.16
CA PRO A 257 -12.49 -18.06 -19.01
C PRO A 257 -13.60 -17.30 -18.27
N GLU A 258 -13.85 -17.61 -16.99
CA GLU A 258 -14.81 -16.91 -16.14
C GLU A 258 -14.16 -15.69 -15.40
N VAL A 259 -12.84 -15.59 -15.40
CA VAL A 259 -12.09 -14.49 -14.77
C VAL A 259 -11.42 -13.64 -15.84
N PRO A 260 -11.63 -12.32 -15.88
CA PRO A 260 -11.03 -11.47 -16.89
C PRO A 260 -9.50 -11.43 -16.79
N ASN A 261 -8.84 -11.52 -17.95
CA ASN A 261 -7.39 -11.43 -18.06
C ASN A 261 -6.91 -9.98 -18.05
N MET A 262 -5.79 -9.73 -17.37
CA MET A 262 -5.05 -8.46 -17.54
C MET A 262 -4.43 -8.39 -18.95
N ASP A 263 -4.35 -7.18 -19.49
CA ASP A 263 -3.64 -6.90 -20.72
C ASP A 263 -2.13 -6.93 -20.50
N LYS A 264 -1.45 -7.94 -21.01
CA LYS A 264 0.02 -7.97 -21.02
C LYS A 264 0.58 -6.88 -21.95
N TRP A 265 1.21 -5.87 -21.40
CA TRP A 265 1.90 -4.85 -22.20
C TRP A 265 3.33 -5.25 -22.49
N TYR A 266 4.03 -5.76 -21.47
CA TYR A 266 5.41 -6.20 -21.59
C TYR A 266 5.73 -7.26 -20.55
N CYS A 267 6.58 -8.21 -20.92
CA CYS A 267 7.29 -9.08 -20.00
C CYS A 267 8.64 -9.49 -20.62
N ASP A 268 9.68 -9.48 -19.79
CA ASP A 268 11.05 -9.85 -20.19
C ASP A 268 11.16 -11.37 -20.48
N THR A 269 10.33 -12.19 -19.83
CA THR A 269 10.23 -13.64 -20.10
C THR A 269 9.37 -13.90 -21.33
N LYS A 270 9.79 -14.90 -22.12
CA LYS A 270 9.08 -15.36 -23.32
C LYS A 270 8.11 -16.52 -23.06
N SER A 271 8.07 -16.97 -21.81
CA SER A 271 7.17 -18.04 -21.37
C SER A 271 6.03 -17.46 -20.56
N ILE A 272 5.92 -17.83 -19.30
CA ILE A 272 4.96 -17.30 -18.35
C ILE A 272 5.65 -16.30 -17.41
N PHE A 273 4.91 -15.32 -16.94
CA PHE A 273 5.35 -14.42 -15.89
C PHE A 273 5.05 -15.03 -14.53
N ILE A 274 6.03 -15.03 -13.67
CA ILE A 274 5.92 -15.52 -12.29
C ILE A 274 6.55 -14.46 -11.39
N LEU A 275 5.88 -14.08 -10.32
CA LEU A 275 6.44 -13.17 -9.32
C LEU A 275 7.73 -13.74 -8.75
N HIS A 276 8.73 -12.87 -8.54
CA HIS A 276 10.02 -13.31 -8.00
C HIS A 276 9.87 -13.80 -6.55
N ASN A 277 9.79 -15.12 -6.36
CA ASN A 277 9.35 -15.77 -5.11
C ASN A 277 10.31 -15.65 -3.91
N GLN A 278 11.47 -15.01 -4.08
CA GLN A 278 12.36 -14.69 -2.97
C GLN A 278 12.27 -13.22 -2.52
N GLY A 279 11.45 -12.40 -3.21
CA GLY A 279 11.24 -11.00 -2.87
C GLY A 279 12.46 -10.11 -3.10
N PHE A 280 13.20 -10.29 -4.22
CA PHE A 280 14.34 -9.44 -4.57
C PHE A 280 13.94 -8.26 -5.47
N THR A 281 12.74 -8.29 -6.01
CA THR A 281 12.18 -7.28 -6.91
C THR A 281 11.27 -6.32 -6.14
N SER A 282 11.04 -5.16 -6.70
CA SER A 282 10.06 -4.20 -6.21
C SER A 282 8.82 -4.22 -7.10
N PHE A 283 7.68 -3.93 -6.51
CA PHE A 283 6.39 -3.88 -7.19
C PHE A 283 5.87 -2.46 -7.20
N ALA A 284 5.13 -2.10 -8.24
CA ALA A 284 4.48 -0.81 -8.33
C ALA A 284 3.09 -0.91 -8.98
N LEU A 285 2.19 -0.03 -8.57
CA LEU A 285 0.97 0.31 -9.28
C LEU A 285 1.20 1.60 -10.05
N ALA A 286 0.75 1.68 -11.30
CA ALA A 286 0.99 2.85 -12.13
C ALA A 286 -0.23 3.21 -12.99
N ARG A 287 -0.42 4.50 -13.25
CA ARG A 287 -1.33 5.03 -14.27
C ARG A 287 -0.50 5.45 -15.47
N ILE A 288 -0.56 4.66 -16.53
CA ILE A 288 0.22 4.89 -17.76
C ILE A 288 -0.61 5.77 -18.70
N PRO A 289 -0.25 7.06 -18.91
CA PRO A 289 -1.09 8.00 -19.66
C PRO A 289 -0.92 7.91 -21.18
N VAL A 290 -0.19 6.91 -21.67
CA VAL A 290 0.09 6.69 -23.09
C VAL A 290 -0.46 5.34 -23.56
N SER A 291 -0.62 5.17 -24.86
CA SER A 291 -1.05 3.89 -25.41
C SER A 291 0.04 2.82 -25.27
N LYS A 292 -0.36 1.53 -25.29
CA LYS A 292 0.56 0.39 -25.32
C LYS A 292 1.60 0.53 -26.43
N GLN A 293 1.17 0.94 -27.63
CA GLN A 293 2.07 1.10 -28.78
C GLN A 293 3.12 2.19 -28.52
N GLU A 294 2.71 3.32 -27.96
CA GLU A 294 3.59 4.42 -27.61
C GLU A 294 4.57 4.02 -26.50
N PHE A 295 4.07 3.33 -25.45
CA PHE A 295 4.90 2.77 -24.40
C PHE A 295 6.00 1.87 -24.96
N LEU A 296 5.66 0.94 -25.84
CA LEU A 296 6.59 -0.02 -26.45
C LEU A 296 7.58 0.65 -27.45
N THR A 297 7.27 1.86 -27.90
CA THR A 297 8.13 2.60 -28.84
C THR A 297 9.07 3.57 -28.11
N ASP A 298 8.53 4.36 -27.15
CA ASP A 298 9.21 5.53 -26.66
C ASP A 298 9.84 5.34 -25.26
N TYR A 299 9.43 4.26 -24.54
CA TYR A 299 9.91 4.02 -23.18
C TYR A 299 10.93 2.88 -23.09
N TYR A 300 11.39 2.37 -24.22
CA TYR A 300 12.53 1.46 -24.32
C TYR A 300 13.84 2.24 -24.20
N TYR A 301 14.84 1.65 -23.50
CA TYR A 301 16.16 2.23 -23.40
C TYR A 301 17.24 1.17 -23.18
N THR A 302 18.49 1.56 -23.38
CA THR A 302 19.66 0.73 -23.09
C THR A 302 20.44 1.32 -21.92
N TYR A 303 21.10 0.48 -21.15
CA TYR A 303 21.94 0.90 -20.04
C TYR A 303 23.22 0.07 -19.97
N ASN A 304 24.27 0.65 -19.39
CA ASN A 304 25.53 -0.02 -19.12
C ASN A 304 25.74 -0.13 -17.60
N TYR A 305 26.47 -1.14 -17.19
CA TYR A 305 26.91 -1.30 -15.80
C TYR A 305 28.19 -2.13 -15.74
N THR A 306 28.85 -2.15 -14.60
CA THR A 306 30.05 -2.94 -14.39
C THR A 306 29.75 -4.07 -13.40
N LEU A 307 30.02 -5.30 -13.83
CA LEU A 307 29.93 -6.49 -12.97
C LEU A 307 31.31 -6.76 -12.36
N TYR A 308 31.36 -6.81 -11.04
CA TYR A 308 32.55 -7.12 -10.28
C TYR A 308 32.47 -8.55 -9.76
N LEU A 309 33.37 -9.40 -10.22
CA LEU A 309 33.51 -10.80 -9.79
C LEU A 309 34.91 -11.04 -9.24
N PRO A 310 35.13 -12.07 -8.44
CA PRO A 310 36.49 -12.46 -8.02
C PRO A 310 37.45 -12.71 -9.19
N SER A 311 36.94 -13.12 -10.35
CA SER A 311 37.70 -13.35 -11.59
C SER A 311 38.02 -12.08 -12.39
N GLY A 312 37.48 -10.91 -12.04
CA GLY A 312 37.74 -9.66 -12.73
C GLY A 312 36.56 -8.73 -12.83
N THR A 313 36.76 -7.67 -13.60
CA THR A 313 35.76 -6.60 -13.82
C THR A 313 35.27 -6.65 -15.25
N PHE A 314 33.96 -6.71 -15.44
CA PHE A 314 33.33 -6.92 -16.73
C PHE A 314 32.37 -5.75 -17.05
N PRO A 315 32.61 -5.00 -18.13
CA PRO A 315 31.63 -4.05 -18.65
C PRO A 315 30.46 -4.84 -19.24
N MET A 316 29.26 -4.48 -18.82
CA MET A 316 28.01 -5.13 -19.22
C MET A 316 27.06 -4.08 -19.81
N SER A 317 26.18 -4.52 -20.68
CA SER A 317 25.06 -3.73 -21.18
C SER A 317 23.74 -4.52 -21.00
N GLY A 318 22.68 -3.78 -20.89
CA GLY A 318 21.32 -4.33 -20.87
C GLY A 318 20.36 -3.34 -21.53
N ASP A 319 19.14 -3.79 -21.65
CA ASP A 319 18.04 -3.00 -22.18
C ASP A 319 16.77 -3.25 -21.35
N GLY A 320 15.74 -2.48 -21.60
CA GLY A 320 14.44 -2.67 -20.96
C GLY A 320 13.51 -1.48 -21.19
N PHE A 321 12.32 -1.64 -20.68
CA PHE A 321 11.34 -0.56 -20.63
C PHE A 321 11.42 0.14 -19.28
N LYS A 322 10.93 1.38 -19.23
CA LYS A 322 10.91 2.21 -18.02
C LYS A 322 9.54 2.83 -17.80
N ILE A 323 9.10 2.80 -16.55
CA ILE A 323 7.92 3.54 -16.08
C ILE A 323 8.41 4.80 -15.37
N PRO A 324 8.10 6.00 -15.85
CA PRO A 324 8.39 7.24 -15.14
C PRO A 324 7.84 7.23 -13.70
N ASN A 325 8.62 7.67 -12.74
CA ASN A 325 8.23 7.66 -11.32
C ASN A 325 6.94 8.45 -11.06
N GLN A 326 6.66 9.50 -11.84
CA GLN A 326 5.43 10.30 -11.73
C GLN A 326 4.15 9.56 -12.14
N TRP A 327 4.26 8.38 -12.77
CA TRP A 327 3.12 7.53 -13.12
C TRP A 327 2.83 6.48 -12.03
N ILE A 328 3.77 6.28 -11.12
CA ILE A 328 3.62 5.32 -10.02
C ILE A 328 2.70 5.94 -8.97
N VAL A 329 1.66 5.22 -8.62
CA VAL A 329 0.67 5.63 -7.62
C VAL A 329 0.90 4.96 -6.27
N ASP A 330 1.50 3.76 -6.25
CA ASP A 330 1.98 3.10 -5.04
C ASP A 330 3.16 2.18 -5.39
N GLY A 331 4.07 1.97 -4.45
CA GLY A 331 5.25 1.14 -4.65
C GLY A 331 5.71 0.43 -3.40
N VAL A 332 6.22 -0.79 -3.58
CA VAL A 332 6.71 -1.65 -2.50
C VAL A 332 8.07 -2.21 -2.85
N ASN A 333 9.09 -1.79 -2.13
CA ASN A 333 10.40 -2.44 -2.19
C ASN A 333 10.37 -3.75 -1.39
N CYS A 334 10.76 -4.84 -2.02
CA CYS A 334 11.00 -6.10 -1.34
C CYS A 334 12.48 -6.48 -1.36
N SER A 335 12.93 -7.16 -0.30
CA SER A 335 14.30 -7.63 -0.19
C SER A 335 14.40 -8.81 0.80
N VAL A 336 15.61 -9.28 1.04
CA VAL A 336 15.98 -10.17 2.16
C VAL A 336 17.10 -9.50 2.95
N GLU A 337 17.05 -9.63 4.27
CA GLU A 337 17.96 -8.93 5.17
C GLU A 337 19.45 -9.21 4.87
N SER A 338 19.79 -10.49 4.63
CA SER A 338 21.19 -10.93 4.44
C SER A 338 21.87 -10.36 3.20
N ASP A 339 21.10 -10.08 2.13
CA ASP A 339 21.64 -9.77 0.81
C ASP A 339 21.24 -8.41 0.28
N ARG A 340 20.41 -7.66 1.02
CA ARG A 340 19.94 -6.34 0.60
C ARG A 340 21.11 -5.37 0.41
N LYS A 341 21.13 -4.69 -0.71
CA LYS A 341 22.14 -3.69 -1.08
C LYS A 341 21.54 -2.28 -1.21
N TRP A 342 20.31 -2.17 -1.73
CA TRP A 342 19.65 -0.89 -2.01
C TRP A 342 18.14 -1.06 -2.16
N ASN A 343 17.42 0.04 -2.18
CA ASN A 343 16.03 0.09 -2.60
C ASN A 343 15.95 0.42 -4.08
N VAL A 344 15.21 -0.35 -4.85
CA VAL A 344 15.05 -0.15 -6.31
C VAL A 344 14.21 1.09 -6.59
N LEU A 345 13.10 1.26 -5.87
CA LEU A 345 12.31 2.48 -5.91
C LEU A 345 12.99 3.58 -5.10
N PRO A 346 12.89 4.85 -5.53
CA PRO A 346 13.40 5.99 -4.76
C PRO A 346 12.56 6.26 -3.52
N ALA A 347 13.14 6.96 -2.55
CA ALA A 347 12.48 7.28 -1.29
C ALA A 347 11.21 8.15 -1.43
N ALA A 348 11.05 8.85 -2.56
CA ALA A 348 9.82 9.58 -2.87
C ALA A 348 8.61 8.66 -3.09
N ILE A 349 8.85 7.41 -3.51
CA ILE A 349 7.81 6.38 -3.73
C ILE A 349 7.79 5.41 -2.56
N ASP A 350 8.96 4.86 -2.17
CA ASP A 350 9.08 3.95 -1.04
C ASP A 350 10.49 4.05 -0.41
N ALA A 351 10.57 4.66 0.75
CA ALA A 351 11.82 4.82 1.49
C ALA A 351 12.22 3.57 2.27
N GLY A 352 11.28 2.65 2.48
CA GLY A 352 11.48 1.41 3.21
C GLY A 352 11.66 0.18 2.33
N TRP A 353 11.47 -0.97 2.95
CA TRP A 353 11.40 -2.28 2.30
C TRP A 353 10.71 -3.28 3.22
N THR A 354 10.13 -4.33 2.62
CA THR A 354 9.49 -5.43 3.35
C THR A 354 9.99 -6.79 2.85
N TRP A 355 9.59 -7.89 3.51
CA TRP A 355 10.17 -9.20 3.26
C TRP A 355 9.25 -10.36 3.69
N CYS A 356 9.47 -11.53 3.12
CA CYS A 356 8.91 -12.80 3.60
C CYS A 356 9.99 -13.77 4.08
N GLY A 357 11.15 -13.79 3.44
CA GLY A 357 12.34 -14.53 3.87
C GLY A 357 13.44 -13.61 4.37
N ARG A 358 14.36 -14.13 5.19
CA ARG A 358 15.47 -13.33 5.76
C ARG A 358 16.76 -13.44 4.97
N MET A 359 16.90 -14.48 4.15
CA MET A 359 18.08 -14.73 3.33
C MET A 359 17.67 -15.27 1.97
N SER A 360 18.62 -15.27 1.02
CA SER A 360 18.44 -15.93 -0.27
C SER A 360 18.14 -17.41 -0.08
N SER A 361 17.17 -17.92 -0.84
CA SER A 361 16.72 -19.32 -0.75
C SER A 361 16.16 -19.75 0.62
N ASP A 362 15.75 -18.79 1.45
CA ASP A 362 15.10 -19.09 2.73
C ASP A 362 13.85 -19.94 2.51
N SER A 363 13.85 -21.16 3.06
CA SER A 363 12.72 -22.08 2.95
C SER A 363 11.51 -21.63 3.79
N ASP A 364 11.74 -20.81 4.80
CA ASP A 364 10.68 -20.33 5.69
C ASP A 364 9.85 -19.22 5.06
N ARG A 365 10.19 -18.73 3.85
CA ARG A 365 9.42 -17.73 3.12
C ARG A 365 8.09 -18.27 2.58
N PHE A 366 7.99 -19.56 2.25
CA PHE A 366 6.78 -20.15 1.67
C PHE A 366 5.57 -19.98 2.58
N PHE A 367 4.36 -19.89 1.98
CA PHE A 367 3.11 -19.63 2.67
C PHE A 367 3.07 -18.29 3.41
N LYS A 368 3.88 -17.31 2.98
CA LYS A 368 3.93 -15.98 3.59
C LYS A 368 3.73 -14.88 2.57
N SER A 369 3.05 -13.85 2.99
CA SER A 369 2.83 -12.61 2.24
C SER A 369 3.38 -11.40 2.99
N VAL A 370 3.42 -10.28 2.34
CA VAL A 370 3.55 -8.96 2.97
C VAL A 370 2.18 -8.30 2.97
N ARG A 371 1.72 -7.82 4.14
CA ARG A 371 0.38 -7.25 4.30
C ARG A 371 0.45 -5.86 4.88
N ARG A 372 -0.24 -4.92 4.25
CA ARG A 372 -0.27 -3.53 4.70
C ARG A 372 -0.99 -3.42 6.06
N LYS A 373 -0.45 -2.61 6.94
CA LYS A 373 -0.99 -2.38 8.28
C LYS A 373 -2.28 -1.58 8.21
N MET A 374 -3.19 -1.84 9.15
CA MET A 374 -4.37 -1.03 9.37
C MET A 374 -4.05 0.06 10.41
N LEU A 375 -4.43 1.30 10.12
CA LEU A 375 -4.31 2.40 11.08
C LEU A 375 -5.51 2.45 12.02
N TYR A 376 -6.71 2.49 11.45
CA TYR A 376 -7.96 2.58 12.21
C TYR A 376 -9.15 2.12 11.35
N LEU A 377 -10.30 1.96 12.02
CA LEU A 377 -11.60 1.83 11.37
C LEU A 377 -12.31 3.18 11.38
N THR A 378 -12.95 3.52 10.29
CA THR A 378 -13.87 4.67 10.23
C THR A 378 -15.19 4.33 10.95
N ALA A 379 -16.02 5.34 11.25
CA ALA A 379 -17.30 5.14 11.94
C ALA A 379 -18.26 4.19 11.22
N ASP A 380 -18.17 4.09 9.89
CA ASP A 380 -18.92 3.14 9.06
C ASP A 380 -18.24 1.76 8.95
N GLY A 381 -17.15 1.52 9.68
CA GLY A 381 -16.44 0.24 9.75
C GLY A 381 -15.44 0.01 8.59
N ARG A 382 -15.16 1.02 7.77
CA ARG A 382 -14.17 0.94 6.72
C ARG A 382 -12.76 0.96 7.31
N ARG A 383 -11.90 0.07 6.83
CA ARG A 383 -10.47 0.07 7.18
C ARG A 383 -9.77 1.25 6.52
N VAL A 384 -8.90 1.91 7.24
CA VAL A 384 -7.91 2.85 6.70
C VAL A 384 -6.54 2.20 6.84
N LEU A 385 -5.92 1.90 5.72
CA LEU A 385 -4.62 1.25 5.68
C LEU A 385 -3.50 2.29 5.76
N LYS A 386 -2.39 1.89 6.38
CA LYS A 386 -1.22 2.74 6.55
C LYS A 386 -0.48 2.87 5.22
N ASP A 387 -0.27 4.10 4.79
CA ASP A 387 0.50 4.44 3.62
C ASP A 387 1.31 5.71 3.90
N SER A 388 2.59 5.55 4.16
CA SER A 388 3.53 6.64 4.43
C SER A 388 4.70 6.66 3.44
N ASN A 389 4.57 5.99 2.31
CA ASN A 389 5.64 5.77 1.34
C ASN A 389 6.87 5.11 1.98
N ASN A 390 6.65 4.18 2.92
CA ASN A 390 7.73 3.48 3.61
C ASN A 390 7.31 2.06 3.98
N SER A 391 7.62 1.09 3.13
CA SER A 391 7.22 -0.32 3.31
C SER A 391 7.70 -0.93 4.63
N SER A 392 8.81 -0.45 5.22
CA SER A 392 9.27 -0.93 6.53
C SER A 392 8.34 -0.52 7.68
N LEU A 393 7.61 0.58 7.51
CA LEU A 393 6.65 1.10 8.48
C LEU A 393 5.23 0.64 8.16
N ASP A 394 4.91 0.51 6.87
CA ASP A 394 3.55 0.35 6.36
C ASP A 394 3.11 -1.11 6.28
N PHE A 395 4.06 -2.05 6.15
CA PHE A 395 3.76 -3.46 6.00
C PHE A 395 4.15 -4.28 7.23
N ASN A 396 3.39 -5.34 7.47
CA ASN A 396 3.76 -6.46 8.31
C ASN A 396 4.46 -7.50 7.41
N PRO A 397 5.72 -7.83 7.66
CA PRO A 397 6.44 -8.81 6.88
C PRO A 397 6.07 -10.24 7.28
N ALA A 398 6.24 -11.19 6.38
CA ALA A 398 6.14 -12.62 6.64
C ALA A 398 4.81 -13.05 7.30
N CYS A 399 3.70 -12.44 6.89
CA CYS A 399 2.36 -12.77 7.36
C CYS A 399 1.80 -14.03 6.71
N THR A 400 0.85 -14.70 7.35
CA THR A 400 -0.02 -15.67 6.66
C THR A 400 -0.82 -14.93 5.58
N PRO A 401 -0.87 -15.43 4.34
CA PRO A 401 -1.69 -14.85 3.29
C PRO A 401 -3.16 -14.76 3.69
N SER A 402 -3.82 -13.65 3.38
CA SER A 402 -5.20 -13.41 3.82
C SER A 402 -6.19 -14.45 3.29
N ILE A 403 -5.97 -14.95 2.08
CA ILE A 403 -6.82 -15.99 1.47
C ILE A 403 -6.65 -17.33 2.21
N ILE A 404 -5.41 -17.70 2.53
CA ILE A 404 -5.13 -18.89 3.35
C ILE A 404 -5.82 -18.78 4.72
N GLU A 405 -5.70 -17.61 5.34
CA GLU A 405 -6.32 -17.34 6.65
C GLU A 405 -7.83 -17.46 6.60
N VAL A 406 -8.49 -16.87 5.61
CA VAL A 406 -9.95 -16.91 5.45
C VAL A 406 -10.44 -18.33 5.13
N GLN A 407 -9.78 -19.01 4.20
CA GLN A 407 -10.17 -20.35 3.77
C GLN A 407 -9.73 -21.45 4.74
N GLN A 408 -8.71 -21.18 5.59
CA GLN A 408 -8.08 -22.16 6.48
C GLN A 408 -7.70 -23.47 5.77
N SER A 409 -7.30 -23.35 4.52
CA SER A 409 -7.16 -24.45 3.56
C SER A 409 -5.73 -24.91 3.35
N ALA A 410 -4.73 -24.07 3.64
CA ALA A 410 -3.34 -24.39 3.44
C ALA A 410 -2.61 -24.67 4.77
N VAL A 411 -1.55 -25.46 4.69
CA VAL A 411 -0.60 -25.69 5.77
C VAL A 411 0.79 -25.19 5.35
N ASN A 412 1.56 -24.69 6.30
CA ASN A 412 2.95 -24.35 6.03
C ASN A 412 3.85 -25.60 5.85
N ALA A 413 5.12 -25.39 5.54
CA ALA A 413 6.08 -26.48 5.36
C ALA A 413 6.26 -27.38 6.60
N SER A 414 5.86 -26.92 7.79
CA SER A 414 5.87 -27.66 9.06
C SER A 414 4.56 -28.42 9.34
N GLY A 415 3.57 -28.35 8.44
CA GLY A 415 2.26 -28.96 8.62
C GLY A 415 1.32 -28.15 9.52
N GLU A 416 1.67 -26.92 9.87
CA GLU A 416 0.82 -26.02 10.66
C GLU A 416 -0.21 -25.36 9.77
N LYS A 417 -1.48 -25.38 10.20
CA LYS A 417 -2.55 -24.66 9.50
C LYS A 417 -2.36 -23.15 9.61
N ALA A 418 -2.87 -22.44 8.63
CA ALA A 418 -3.00 -20.98 8.70
C ALA A 418 -3.72 -20.58 10.00
N SER A 419 -3.16 -19.61 10.68
CA SER A 419 -3.72 -19.04 11.90
C SER A 419 -4.23 -17.62 11.66
N THR A 420 -5.24 -17.20 12.41
CA THR A 420 -5.69 -15.80 12.38
C THR A 420 -4.55 -14.91 12.81
N ILE A 421 -4.20 -13.94 11.95
CA ILE A 421 -3.17 -12.96 12.24
C ILE A 421 -3.81 -11.71 12.81
N THR A 422 -3.24 -11.24 13.92
CA THR A 422 -3.39 -9.87 14.38
C THR A 422 -2.16 -9.09 13.93
N TYR A 423 -2.32 -7.94 13.33
CA TYR A 423 -1.23 -7.01 13.10
C TYR A 423 -1.57 -5.67 13.71
N ASP A 424 -0.56 -5.00 14.26
CA ASP A 424 -0.69 -3.78 15.07
C ASP A 424 -1.61 -3.96 16.30
N GLY A 425 -1.72 -5.21 16.81
CA GLY A 425 -2.58 -5.53 17.94
C GLY A 425 -4.09 -5.49 17.65
N VAL A 426 -4.48 -5.32 16.38
CA VAL A 426 -5.87 -5.29 15.94
C VAL A 426 -6.18 -6.56 15.19
N GLN A 427 -7.21 -7.29 15.64
CA GLN A 427 -7.71 -8.47 14.94
C GLN A 427 -8.26 -8.06 13.57
N ILE A 428 -7.90 -8.81 12.52
CA ILE A 428 -8.48 -8.59 11.19
C ILE A 428 -9.97 -8.86 11.27
N ILE A 429 -10.76 -7.85 10.99
CA ILE A 429 -12.20 -7.98 10.88
C ILE A 429 -12.49 -8.64 9.53
N LYS A 430 -13.17 -9.78 9.57
CA LYS A 430 -13.58 -10.55 8.39
C LYS A 430 -14.69 -9.83 7.63
#